data_8aefa6eb879e3e1896d269b3be4fa054
#
_entry.id   8aefa6eb879e3e1896d269b3be4fa054
#
_cell.length_a   1.000
_cell.length_b   1.000
_cell.length_c   1.000
_cell.angle_alpha   90.00
_cell.angle_beta   90.00
_cell.angle_gamma   90.00
#
_symmetry.space_group_name_H-M   'P 1'
#
loop_
_entity.id
_entity.type
_entity.pdbx_description
1 polymer ?
#
loop_
_entity_poly.entity_id
_entity_poly.type
_entity_poly.pdbx_seq_one_letter_code
_entity_poly.pdbx_strand_id
1 'polypeptide(L)'
;MIALQIAALSGAVPLLVSDYDPARRALALKLGADLALNPADADFAEQVREATGGRGVNAVVEVTGVAAALKQALKYVAREGRISLLGCTRVPDAAIDFYQDVHCPGVTLIGANTWNRPRFESRPGQWTEHDDYRTFLQLLAVGKMQVRPLISEIVSPEKARDVYERLITAKNPPLGIVFDWKQYSD
;
A
#
# COMPACT_ATOMS: atom_id res chain seq x y z
N MET A 1 0.70 0.38 4.96
CA MET A 1 1.56 0.78 6.10
C MET A 1 3.05 0.54 5.84
N ILE A 2 3.49 -0.61 5.33
CA ILE A 2 4.92 -0.82 4.95
C ILE A 2 5.31 0.11 3.80
N ALA A 3 4.55 0.16 2.71
CA ALA A 3 4.80 1.06 1.59
C ALA A 3 4.84 2.54 2.00
N LEU A 4 4.01 2.96 2.95
CA LEU A 4 4.03 4.30 3.54
C LEU A 4 5.40 4.63 4.14
N GLN A 5 5.94 3.76 4.99
CA GLN A 5 7.23 3.99 5.63
C GLN A 5 8.39 3.99 4.62
N ILE A 6 8.32 3.14 3.59
CA ILE A 6 9.31 3.14 2.50
C ILE A 6 9.22 4.45 1.71
N ALA A 7 8.03 4.95 1.42
CA ALA A 7 7.84 6.22 0.72
C ALA A 7 8.40 7.41 1.54
N ALA A 8 8.17 7.42 2.86
CA ALA A 8 8.76 8.40 3.77
C ALA A 8 10.30 8.37 3.72
N LEU A 9 10.90 7.18 3.81
CA LEU A 9 12.35 6.98 3.71
C LEU A 9 12.91 7.39 2.34
N SER A 10 12.08 7.34 1.30
CA SER A 10 12.44 7.75 -0.06
C SER A 10 12.25 9.27 -0.30
N GLY A 11 11.83 10.02 0.72
CA GLY A 11 11.68 11.48 0.63
C GLY A 11 10.38 11.95 -0.02
N ALA A 12 9.32 11.14 0.01
CA ALA A 12 8.01 11.56 -0.49
C ALA A 12 7.41 12.67 0.39
N VAL A 13 7.08 13.83 -0.20
CA VAL A 13 6.50 15.01 0.47
C VAL A 13 5.56 15.74 -0.51
N PRO A 14 4.30 16.03 -0.15
CA PRO A 14 3.60 15.46 1.00
C PRO A 14 3.33 13.96 0.81
N LEU A 15 3.28 13.23 1.91
CA LEU A 15 2.99 11.80 1.96
C LEU A 15 1.54 11.57 2.39
N LEU A 16 0.71 11.19 1.46
CA LEU A 16 -0.71 10.99 1.67
C LEU A 16 -1.05 9.50 1.75
N VAL A 17 -1.97 9.15 2.63
CA VAL A 17 -2.53 7.80 2.73
C VAL A 17 -4.05 7.87 2.66
N SER A 18 -4.65 6.92 1.97
CA SER A 18 -6.10 6.73 2.00
C SER A 18 -6.47 5.34 2.51
N ASP A 19 -7.46 5.28 3.39
CA ASP A 19 -8.04 4.02 3.88
C ASP A 19 -9.47 4.29 4.37
N TYR A 20 -10.38 3.33 4.19
CA TYR A 20 -11.75 3.42 4.71
C TYR A 20 -11.79 3.36 6.23
N ASP A 21 -10.87 2.62 6.86
CA ASP A 21 -10.82 2.40 8.29
C ASP A 21 -10.17 3.60 9.01
N PRO A 22 -10.90 4.29 9.91
CA PRO A 22 -10.36 5.44 10.64
C PRO A 22 -9.18 5.08 11.56
N ALA A 23 -9.15 3.87 12.13
CA ALA A 23 -8.04 3.43 12.97
C ALA A 23 -6.76 3.24 12.14
N ARG A 24 -6.89 2.73 10.90
CA ARG A 24 -5.76 2.62 9.97
C ARG A 24 -5.29 4.00 9.52
N ARG A 25 -6.19 4.95 9.27
CA ARG A 25 -5.81 6.34 8.98
C ARG A 25 -5.04 6.97 10.14
N ALA A 26 -5.53 6.80 11.37
CA ALA A 26 -4.84 7.29 12.57
C ALA A 26 -3.45 6.64 12.76
N LEU A 27 -3.31 5.35 12.44
CA LEU A 27 -2.02 4.67 12.46
C LEU A 27 -1.09 5.18 11.36
N ALA A 28 -1.60 5.48 10.17
CA ALA A 28 -0.80 6.02 9.08
C ALA A 28 -0.13 7.35 9.46
N LEU A 29 -0.87 8.25 10.13
CA LEU A 29 -0.32 9.51 10.65
C LEU A 29 0.81 9.26 11.67
N LYS A 30 0.64 8.28 12.56
CA LYS A 30 1.69 7.90 13.52
C LYS A 30 2.94 7.30 12.86
N LEU A 31 2.78 6.71 11.67
CA LEU A 31 3.85 6.08 10.90
C LEU A 31 4.47 7.02 9.86
N GLY A 32 4.12 8.31 9.89
CA GLY A 32 4.78 9.34 9.09
C GLY A 32 4.01 9.82 7.86
N ALA A 33 2.70 9.54 7.74
CA ALA A 33 1.88 10.23 6.76
C ALA A 33 1.64 11.68 7.18
N ASP A 34 1.73 12.61 6.24
CA ASP A 34 1.37 14.02 6.45
C ASP A 34 -0.15 14.20 6.48
N LEU A 35 -0.87 13.40 5.70
CA LEU A 35 -2.32 13.43 5.59
C LEU A 35 -2.90 12.03 5.41
N ALA A 36 -4.02 11.76 6.08
CA ALA A 36 -4.73 10.48 5.97
C ALA A 36 -6.22 10.73 5.66
N LEU A 37 -6.65 10.34 4.47
CA LEU A 37 -7.95 10.67 3.89
C LEU A 37 -8.87 9.44 3.82
N ASN A 38 -10.17 9.71 3.83
CA ASN A 38 -11.16 8.66 3.59
C ASN A 38 -11.55 8.65 2.10
N PRO A 39 -11.27 7.58 1.34
CA PRO A 39 -11.59 7.54 -0.09
C PRO A 39 -13.09 7.48 -0.39
N ALA A 40 -13.97 7.37 0.63
CA ALA A 40 -15.42 7.47 0.48
C ALA A 40 -15.94 8.90 0.45
N ASP A 41 -15.14 9.89 0.83
CA ASP A 41 -15.57 11.27 0.84
C ASP A 41 -15.81 11.77 -0.59
N ALA A 42 -16.91 12.49 -0.80
CA ALA A 42 -17.30 12.92 -2.15
C ALA A 42 -16.29 13.86 -2.81
N ASP A 43 -15.54 14.60 -2.00
CA ASP A 43 -14.50 15.56 -2.38
C ASP A 43 -13.08 14.99 -2.23
N PHE A 44 -12.93 13.67 -2.04
CA PHE A 44 -11.63 13.01 -1.81
C PHE A 44 -10.55 13.41 -2.83
N ALA A 45 -10.88 13.39 -4.13
CA ALA A 45 -9.92 13.76 -5.17
C ALA A 45 -9.52 15.25 -5.08
N GLU A 46 -10.42 16.11 -4.63
CA GLU A 46 -10.15 17.52 -4.41
C GLU A 46 -9.25 17.72 -3.21
N GLN A 47 -9.52 17.05 -2.09
CA GLN A 47 -8.64 17.06 -0.91
C GLN A 47 -7.20 16.66 -1.27
N VAL A 48 -7.03 15.63 -2.12
CA VAL A 48 -5.69 15.23 -2.62
C VAL A 48 -5.04 16.34 -3.44
N ARG A 49 -5.80 17.01 -4.33
CA ARG A 49 -5.28 18.12 -5.13
C ARG A 49 -4.91 19.33 -4.27
N GLU A 50 -5.75 19.71 -3.31
CA GLU A 50 -5.45 20.80 -2.39
C GLU A 50 -4.17 20.54 -1.63
N ALA A 51 -4.00 19.33 -1.07
CA ALA A 51 -2.79 18.92 -0.36
C ALA A 51 -1.51 18.95 -1.22
N THR A 52 -1.67 18.95 -2.56
CA THR A 52 -0.56 18.96 -3.54
C THR A 52 -0.48 20.25 -4.33
N GLY A 53 -1.11 21.33 -3.85
CA GLY A 53 -1.11 22.62 -4.53
C GLY A 53 -1.76 22.61 -5.92
N GLY A 54 -2.84 21.84 -6.07
CA GLY A 54 -3.63 21.72 -7.31
C GLY A 54 -3.05 20.77 -8.37
N ARG A 55 -1.84 20.26 -8.17
CA ARG A 55 -1.12 19.46 -9.19
C ARG A 55 -1.48 17.98 -9.21
N GLY A 56 -1.99 17.47 -8.11
CA GLY A 56 -2.14 16.03 -7.87
C GLY A 56 -0.84 15.38 -7.38
N VAL A 57 -0.88 14.09 -7.08
CA VAL A 57 0.28 13.35 -6.57
C VAL A 57 1.14 12.83 -7.73
N ASN A 58 2.47 12.93 -7.59
CA ASN A 58 3.40 12.45 -8.62
C ASN A 58 3.49 10.92 -8.69
N ALA A 59 3.24 10.24 -7.56
CA ALA A 59 3.29 8.79 -7.48
C ALA A 59 2.15 8.25 -6.62
N VAL A 60 1.53 7.17 -7.08
CA VAL A 60 0.52 6.41 -6.35
C VAL A 60 1.01 4.97 -6.22
N VAL A 61 0.90 4.41 -5.02
CA VAL A 61 1.06 2.97 -4.79
C VAL A 61 -0.33 2.40 -4.50
N GLU A 62 -0.94 1.79 -5.51
CA GLU A 62 -2.25 1.15 -5.39
C GLU A 62 -2.07 -0.24 -4.78
N VAL A 63 -2.56 -0.43 -3.55
CA VAL A 63 -2.32 -1.66 -2.75
C VAL A 63 -3.59 -2.48 -2.52
N THR A 64 -4.74 -1.99 -2.96
CA THR A 64 -6.02 -2.65 -2.68
C THR A 64 -6.34 -3.78 -3.65
N GLY A 65 -5.89 -3.66 -4.91
CA GLY A 65 -6.27 -4.53 -5.99
C GLY A 65 -7.74 -4.38 -6.43
N VAL A 66 -8.39 -3.28 -6.05
CA VAL A 66 -9.76 -2.97 -6.44
C VAL A 66 -9.74 -2.01 -7.63
N ALA A 67 -10.38 -2.40 -8.73
CA ALA A 67 -10.37 -1.62 -9.96
C ALA A 67 -10.94 -0.21 -9.79
N ALA A 68 -11.93 -0.03 -8.91
CA ALA A 68 -12.48 1.28 -8.55
C ALA A 68 -11.43 2.21 -7.90
N ALA A 69 -10.49 1.66 -7.11
CA ALA A 69 -9.42 2.45 -6.51
C ALA A 69 -8.43 2.96 -7.57
N LEU A 70 -8.09 2.14 -8.58
CA LEU A 70 -7.30 2.60 -9.73
C LEU A 70 -8.01 3.71 -10.49
N LYS A 71 -9.31 3.53 -10.78
CA LYS A 71 -10.11 4.55 -11.47
C LYS A 71 -10.15 5.87 -10.69
N GLN A 72 -10.25 5.79 -9.37
CA GLN A 72 -10.19 6.96 -8.50
C GLN A 72 -8.79 7.60 -8.54
N ALA A 73 -7.72 6.81 -8.48
CA ALA A 73 -6.34 7.30 -8.55
C ALA A 73 -6.06 8.11 -9.82
N LEU A 74 -6.59 7.70 -10.95
CA LEU A 74 -6.49 8.41 -12.22
C LEU A 74 -7.12 9.81 -12.20
N LYS A 75 -7.99 10.12 -11.24
CA LYS A 75 -8.61 11.44 -11.11
C LYS A 75 -7.76 12.46 -10.35
N TYR A 76 -6.77 12.01 -9.57
CA TYR A 76 -5.92 12.89 -8.76
C TYR A 76 -4.41 12.69 -8.98
N VAL A 77 -4.00 11.74 -9.79
CA VAL A 77 -2.59 11.65 -10.19
C VAL A 77 -2.20 12.85 -11.05
N ALA A 78 -1.01 13.38 -10.83
CA ALA A 78 -0.48 14.50 -11.59
C ALA A 78 -0.24 14.13 -13.06
N ARG A 79 -0.16 15.14 -13.94
CA ARG A 79 0.35 14.93 -15.30
C ARG A 79 1.75 14.32 -15.24
N GLU A 80 2.00 13.35 -16.12
CA GLU A 80 3.25 12.57 -16.16
C GLU A 80 3.54 11.78 -14.85
N GLY A 81 2.51 11.67 -13.99
CA GLY A 81 2.60 10.91 -12.75
C GLY A 81 2.64 9.40 -12.99
N ARG A 82 2.87 8.65 -11.91
CA ARG A 82 3.04 7.20 -11.96
C ARG A 82 2.09 6.50 -11.00
N ILE A 83 1.51 5.39 -11.44
CA ILE A 83 0.68 4.54 -10.58
C ILE A 83 1.29 3.14 -10.58
N SER A 84 1.80 2.70 -9.44
CA SER A 84 2.27 1.34 -9.23
C SER A 84 1.11 0.45 -8.79
N LEU A 85 0.81 -0.58 -9.58
CA LEU A 85 -0.24 -1.56 -9.31
C LEU A 85 0.34 -2.68 -8.45
N LEU A 86 0.43 -2.45 -7.14
CA LEU A 86 0.93 -3.41 -6.16
C LEU A 86 -0.18 -4.35 -5.69
N GLY A 87 -1.41 -3.87 -5.61
CA GLY A 87 -2.60 -4.68 -5.33
C GLY A 87 -2.91 -5.63 -6.50
N CYS A 88 -3.41 -6.82 -6.17
CA CYS A 88 -3.68 -7.86 -7.16
C CYS A 88 -5.12 -7.78 -7.67
N THR A 89 -5.36 -6.96 -8.69
CA THR A 89 -6.67 -6.83 -9.35
C THR A 89 -6.89 -8.02 -10.28
N ARG A 90 -7.74 -8.96 -9.87
CA ARG A 90 -8.04 -10.17 -10.65
C ARG A 90 -9.37 -10.10 -11.40
N VAL A 91 -10.20 -9.11 -11.11
CA VAL A 91 -11.50 -8.91 -11.73
C VAL A 91 -11.44 -7.73 -12.68
N PRO A 92 -11.61 -7.93 -13.99
CA PRO A 92 -11.53 -6.86 -14.99
C PRO A 92 -12.88 -6.13 -15.11
N ASP A 93 -13.28 -5.42 -14.04
CA ASP A 93 -14.61 -4.82 -13.91
C ASP A 93 -14.65 -3.29 -14.04
N ALA A 94 -13.51 -2.64 -14.30
CA ALA A 94 -13.47 -1.19 -14.42
C ALA A 94 -13.33 -0.75 -15.87
N ALA A 95 -14.27 0.07 -16.33
CA ALA A 95 -14.10 0.86 -17.54
C ALA A 95 -13.17 2.06 -17.23
N ILE A 96 -12.04 2.13 -17.94
CA ILE A 96 -11.08 3.24 -17.89
C ILE A 96 -11.08 3.91 -19.27
N ASP A 97 -11.23 5.23 -19.31
CA ASP A 97 -10.99 6.00 -20.51
C ASP A 97 -9.48 6.21 -20.67
N PHE A 98 -8.82 5.27 -21.34
CA PHE A 98 -7.38 5.33 -21.55
C PHE A 98 -6.92 6.59 -22.27
N TYR A 99 -7.75 7.16 -23.15
CA TYR A 99 -7.40 8.40 -23.85
C TYR A 99 -7.35 9.58 -22.88
N GLN A 100 -8.42 9.81 -22.14
CA GLN A 100 -8.52 10.94 -21.22
C GLN A 100 -7.74 10.76 -19.92
N ASP A 101 -7.75 9.54 -19.36
CA ASP A 101 -7.23 9.29 -18.01
C ASP A 101 -5.74 8.87 -18.00
N VAL A 102 -5.20 8.40 -19.15
CA VAL A 102 -3.81 7.91 -19.24
C VAL A 102 -3.02 8.62 -20.34
N HIS A 103 -3.54 8.60 -21.58
CA HIS A 103 -2.81 9.12 -22.74
C HIS A 103 -2.62 10.63 -22.69
N CYS A 104 -3.71 11.40 -22.55
CA CYS A 104 -3.64 12.87 -22.52
C CYS A 104 -2.81 13.44 -21.35
N PRO A 105 -2.93 12.91 -20.11
CA PRO A 105 -2.09 13.37 -19.01
C PRO A 105 -0.68 12.75 -18.99
N GLY A 106 -0.38 11.74 -19.83
CA GLY A 106 0.92 11.07 -19.85
C GLY A 106 1.21 10.20 -18.64
N VAL A 107 0.16 9.61 -18.02
CA VAL A 107 0.32 8.77 -16.81
C VAL A 107 1.01 7.46 -17.14
N THR A 108 1.96 7.06 -16.30
CA THR A 108 2.61 5.75 -16.37
C THR A 108 1.95 4.76 -15.43
N LEU A 109 1.44 3.64 -15.96
CA LEU A 109 0.97 2.51 -15.16
C LEU A 109 2.07 1.47 -15.06
N ILE A 110 2.43 1.08 -13.82
CA ILE A 110 3.52 0.15 -13.55
C ILE A 110 2.96 -1.11 -12.88
N GLY A 111 3.08 -2.25 -13.54
CA GLY A 111 2.77 -3.55 -12.94
C GLY A 111 3.84 -3.93 -11.92
N ALA A 112 3.46 -4.12 -10.67
CA ALA A 112 4.37 -4.40 -9.55
C ALA A 112 4.19 -5.82 -9.01
N ASN A 113 4.01 -6.79 -9.90
CA ASN A 113 3.94 -8.19 -9.51
C ASN A 113 5.31 -8.73 -9.10
N THR A 114 5.35 -9.56 -8.05
CA THR A 114 6.59 -10.18 -7.54
C THR A 114 7.33 -11.03 -8.58
N TRP A 115 6.65 -11.51 -9.61
CA TRP A 115 7.26 -12.28 -10.70
C TRP A 115 8.10 -11.43 -11.66
N ASN A 116 7.96 -10.11 -11.62
CA ASN A 116 8.69 -9.19 -12.50
C ASN A 116 10.08 -8.83 -11.96
N ARG A 117 10.42 -9.26 -10.73
CA ARG A 117 11.74 -8.98 -10.16
C ARG A 117 12.83 -9.88 -10.73
N PRO A 118 14.09 -9.43 -10.71
CA PRO A 118 15.24 -10.25 -11.10
C PRO A 118 15.33 -11.51 -10.23
N ARG A 119 15.69 -12.62 -10.84
CA ARG A 119 15.75 -13.92 -10.17
C ARG A 119 17.09 -14.17 -9.47
N PHE A 120 18.19 -13.71 -10.05
CA PHE A 120 19.54 -14.06 -9.62
C PHE A 120 20.37 -12.85 -9.18
N GLU A 121 20.28 -11.73 -9.89
CA GLU A 121 21.08 -10.53 -9.62
C GLU A 121 20.21 -9.28 -9.64
N SER A 122 20.41 -8.43 -8.63
CA SER A 122 19.79 -7.11 -8.59
C SER A 122 20.41 -6.19 -9.65
N ARG A 123 19.59 -5.27 -10.18
CA ARG A 123 20.01 -4.25 -11.13
C ARG A 123 19.38 -2.91 -10.78
N PRO A 124 19.88 -1.79 -11.30
CA PRO A 124 19.31 -0.47 -11.01
C PRO A 124 17.79 -0.43 -11.20
N GLY A 125 17.09 -0.04 -10.14
CA GLY A 125 15.62 0.02 -10.11
C GLY A 125 14.90 -1.31 -9.93
N GLN A 126 15.59 -2.44 -9.86
CA GLN A 126 14.98 -3.75 -9.63
C GLN A 126 15.88 -4.63 -8.77
N TRP A 127 15.36 -5.12 -7.67
CA TRP A 127 16.08 -5.97 -6.73
C TRP A 127 15.59 -7.42 -6.75
N THR A 128 16.46 -8.34 -6.36
CA THR A 128 16.07 -9.72 -6.11
C THR A 128 15.24 -9.80 -4.84
N GLU A 129 14.51 -10.88 -4.67
CA GLU A 129 13.76 -11.16 -3.44
C GLU A 129 14.66 -11.15 -2.20
N HIS A 130 15.85 -11.73 -2.34
CA HIS A 130 16.83 -11.80 -1.25
C HIS A 130 17.29 -10.40 -0.81
N ASP A 131 17.57 -9.50 -1.77
CA ASP A 131 18.02 -8.15 -1.45
C ASP A 131 16.88 -7.30 -0.88
N ASP A 132 15.65 -7.50 -1.35
CA ASP A 132 14.46 -6.88 -0.75
C ASP A 132 14.32 -7.28 0.73
N TYR A 133 14.39 -8.57 1.04
CA TYR A 133 14.29 -9.05 2.42
C TYR A 133 15.44 -8.58 3.30
N ARG A 134 16.65 -8.63 2.78
CA ARG A 134 17.84 -8.13 3.51
C ARG A 134 17.67 -6.66 3.86
N THR A 135 17.31 -5.84 2.89
CA THR A 135 17.12 -4.40 3.09
C THR A 135 16.01 -4.12 4.09
N PHE A 136 14.88 -4.82 3.97
CA PHE A 136 13.77 -4.69 4.92
C PHE A 136 14.21 -5.02 6.36
N LEU A 137 14.92 -6.13 6.57
CA LEU A 137 15.43 -6.53 7.88
C LEU A 137 16.47 -5.54 8.43
N GLN A 138 17.33 -4.98 7.56
CA GLN A 138 18.29 -3.95 7.96
C GLN A 138 17.57 -2.67 8.42
N LEU A 139 16.54 -2.22 7.70
CA LEU A 139 15.74 -1.05 8.08
C LEU A 139 15.03 -1.24 9.42
N LEU A 140 14.57 -2.46 9.71
CA LEU A 140 14.02 -2.81 11.02
C LEU A 140 15.11 -2.79 12.10
N ALA A 141 16.26 -3.39 11.86
CA ALA A 141 17.36 -3.49 12.82
C ALA A 141 17.90 -2.10 13.24
N VAL A 142 17.93 -1.13 12.32
CA VAL A 142 18.35 0.24 12.61
C VAL A 142 17.21 1.17 13.04
N GLY A 143 16.01 0.62 13.25
CA GLY A 143 14.84 1.37 13.75
C GLY A 143 14.22 2.36 12.77
N LYS A 144 14.58 2.27 11.48
CA LYS A 144 14.00 3.14 10.43
C LYS A 144 12.63 2.69 9.95
N MET A 145 12.26 1.44 10.22
CA MET A 145 10.93 0.89 9.98
C MET A 145 10.36 0.27 11.22
N GLN A 146 9.05 0.28 11.35
CA GLN A 146 8.31 -0.26 12.47
C GLN A 146 7.27 -1.26 11.98
N VAL A 147 7.31 -2.48 12.51
CA VAL A 147 6.30 -3.51 12.24
C VAL A 147 5.44 -3.81 13.44
N ARG A 148 5.93 -3.54 14.66
CA ARG A 148 5.18 -3.84 15.89
C ARG A 148 3.79 -3.18 15.94
N PRO A 149 3.61 -1.91 15.52
CA PRO A 149 2.29 -1.29 15.46
C PRO A 149 1.33 -1.93 14.43
N LEU A 150 1.85 -2.76 13.52
CA LEU A 150 1.06 -3.47 12.51
C LEU A 150 0.57 -4.82 12.99
N ILE A 151 1.12 -5.33 14.10
CA ILE A 151 0.72 -6.61 14.70
C ILE A 151 -0.51 -6.35 15.56
N SER A 152 -1.67 -6.75 15.05
CA SER A 152 -2.95 -6.60 15.74
C SER A 152 -3.13 -7.66 16.83
N GLU A 153 -2.63 -8.86 16.58
CA GLU A 153 -2.81 -10.02 17.46
C GLU A 153 -1.59 -10.93 17.41
N ILE A 154 -1.32 -11.57 18.56
CA ILE A 154 -0.36 -12.69 18.66
C ILE A 154 -1.15 -13.86 19.25
N VAL A 155 -1.18 -14.99 18.55
CA VAL A 155 -2.01 -16.14 18.90
C VAL A 155 -1.23 -17.45 18.79
N SER A 156 -1.65 -18.48 19.55
CA SER A 156 -1.11 -19.84 19.36
C SER A 156 -1.45 -20.37 17.96
N PRO A 157 -0.54 -21.12 17.30
CA PRO A 157 -0.81 -21.82 16.05
C PRO A 157 -2.02 -22.75 16.06
N GLU A 158 -2.37 -23.30 17.20
CA GLU A 158 -3.57 -24.13 17.40
C GLU A 158 -4.86 -23.42 17.01
N LYS A 159 -4.89 -22.08 17.14
CA LYS A 159 -6.03 -21.23 16.76
C LYS A 159 -6.04 -20.84 15.29
N ALA A 160 -5.15 -21.39 14.47
CA ALA A 160 -5.02 -20.99 13.07
C ALA A 160 -6.35 -21.12 12.30
N ARG A 161 -7.08 -22.21 12.52
CA ARG A 161 -8.39 -22.43 11.87
C ARG A 161 -9.35 -21.28 12.19
N ASP A 162 -9.54 -20.98 13.46
CA ASP A 162 -10.48 -19.93 13.90
C ASP A 162 -10.07 -18.54 13.37
N VAL A 163 -8.75 -18.28 13.30
CA VAL A 163 -8.21 -17.05 12.73
C VAL A 163 -8.57 -16.94 11.24
N TYR A 164 -8.35 -17.99 10.45
CA TYR A 164 -8.67 -17.95 9.02
C TYR A 164 -10.17 -17.87 8.76
N GLU A 165 -11.00 -18.61 9.50
CA GLU A 165 -12.47 -18.52 9.40
C GLU A 165 -12.96 -17.08 9.71
N ARG A 166 -12.40 -16.44 10.73
CA ARG A 166 -12.69 -15.04 11.07
C ARG A 166 -12.22 -14.07 9.97
N LEU A 167 -11.03 -14.27 9.40
CA LEU A 167 -10.50 -13.40 8.34
C LEU A 167 -11.35 -13.45 7.07
N ILE A 168 -11.95 -14.59 6.72
CA ILE A 168 -12.84 -14.73 5.56
C ILE A 168 -14.12 -13.91 5.74
N THR A 169 -14.61 -13.79 6.97
CA THR A 169 -15.90 -13.13 7.27
C THR A 169 -15.79 -11.69 7.76
N ALA A 170 -14.58 -11.26 8.15
CA ALA A 170 -14.36 -9.95 8.74
C ALA A 170 -14.53 -8.83 7.71
N LYS A 171 -15.39 -7.86 8.02
CA LYS A 171 -15.53 -6.62 7.23
C LYS A 171 -14.28 -5.75 7.33
N ASN A 172 -13.68 -5.67 8.52
CA ASN A 172 -12.44 -4.94 8.79
C ASN A 172 -11.41 -5.92 9.36
N PRO A 173 -10.69 -6.65 8.50
CA PRO A 173 -9.69 -7.61 8.97
C PRO A 173 -8.53 -6.90 9.68
N PRO A 174 -7.91 -7.54 10.69
CA PRO A 174 -6.73 -7.00 11.36
C PRO A 174 -5.58 -6.79 10.35
N LEU A 175 -4.68 -5.85 10.64
CA LEU A 175 -3.54 -5.54 9.76
C LEU A 175 -2.54 -6.70 9.69
N GLY A 176 -2.23 -7.30 10.82
CA GLY A 176 -1.33 -8.43 10.89
C GLY A 176 -1.61 -9.32 12.09
N ILE A 177 -1.57 -10.62 11.90
CA ILE A 177 -1.66 -11.62 12.94
C ILE A 177 -0.37 -12.43 12.94
N VAL A 178 0.22 -12.62 14.09
CA VAL A 178 1.44 -13.43 14.27
C VAL A 178 1.08 -14.69 15.03
N PHE A 179 1.47 -15.83 14.49
CA PHE A 179 1.42 -17.10 15.23
C PHE A 179 2.71 -17.26 16.03
N ASP A 180 2.56 -17.31 17.37
CA ASP A 180 3.69 -17.54 18.28
C ASP A 180 3.83 -19.04 18.56
N TRP A 181 4.79 -19.65 17.88
CA TRP A 181 5.09 -21.09 18.03
C TRP A 181 5.60 -21.49 19.41
N LYS A 182 6.02 -20.54 20.24
CA LYS A 182 6.37 -20.81 21.65
C LYS A 182 5.14 -21.10 22.50
N GLN A 183 3.95 -20.77 22.02
CA GLN A 183 2.67 -21.05 22.66
C GLN A 183 2.04 -22.37 22.15
N TYR A 184 2.72 -23.08 21.26
CA TYR A 184 2.27 -24.38 20.78
C TYR A 184 2.60 -25.43 21.83
N SER A 185 1.59 -26.21 22.27
CA SER A 185 1.77 -27.36 23.15
C SER A 185 1.78 -28.62 22.31
N ASP A 186 2.82 -29.43 22.42
CA ASP A 186 2.90 -30.76 21.82
C ASP A 186 1.80 -31.70 22.35
#